data_75f2d29d818628bb49c8cc16dbebf8d1
#
_entry.id   75f2d29d818628bb49c8cc16dbebf8d1
#
_cell.length_a   1.000
_cell.length_b   1.000
_cell.length_c   1.000
_cell.angle_alpha   90.00
_cell.angle_beta   90.00
_cell.angle_gamma   90.00
#
_symmetry.space_group_name_H-M   'P 1'
#
loop_
_entity.id
_entity.type
_entity.pdbx_description
1 polymer ?
#
loop_
_entity_poly.entity_id
_entity_poly.type
_entity_poly.pdbx_seq_one_letter_code
_entity_poly.pdbx_strand_id
1 'polypeptide(L)'
;EDTLGRIFRNYINDNSVKIKLRAFEEFDNNYNLFREQTIRVNDPLYLMKNSNFPTEKSDIFTEYNVKQMKVRHAGQESVVTIKFSYCTQEARDKYSDEVSPQMRHLRKNIGVSICRAGREITVSSSWNRGYDPTDRWWGCEIDFDKSLDNLMGVTKDKQTIKHLKNCNLKVDAENAGLTEAEYTEDLEQSDQNQTSIYEISNFINSQLSTIRSLLSKQTAGSRGNKPGGRKSALATGKGVKKRVFAGYTAPGDKPEMTEQDKAKSLEEQLRESGYTDEQIKEYVKYAIEKDINYIYLSRNIPGTVLFDLQVDKNMKYILINNSHPLYDYFYQIVENQDLKGEEEPDSLVSIRLLISSWIRMEEETTEEERDKLIDIRARWGLISKQFFNEVKN
;
A
#
# COMPACT_ATOMS: atom_id res chain seq x y z
N GLU A 1 12.67 -3.38 19.32
CA GLU A 1 13.13 -4.67 18.83
C GLU A 1 13.04 -4.75 17.31
N ASP A 2 11.84 -4.65 16.75
CA ASP A 2 11.58 -4.72 15.29
C ASP A 2 12.42 -3.71 14.50
N THR A 3 12.52 -2.47 14.99
CA THR A 3 13.29 -1.40 14.34
C THR A 3 14.79 -1.69 14.26
N LEU A 4 15.39 -2.16 15.37
CA LEU A 4 16.83 -2.52 15.37
C LEU A 4 17.08 -3.75 14.48
N GLY A 5 16.18 -4.73 14.53
CA GLY A 5 16.23 -5.91 13.68
C GLY A 5 16.17 -5.57 12.19
N ARG A 6 15.42 -4.50 11.82
CA ARG A 6 15.30 -4.03 10.43
C ARG A 6 16.50 -3.21 10.01
N ILE A 7 16.93 -2.24 10.83
CA ILE A 7 18.07 -1.36 10.53
C ILE A 7 19.36 -2.17 10.29
N PHE A 8 19.61 -3.16 11.13
CA PHE A 8 20.84 -3.94 11.12
C PHE A 8 20.67 -5.34 10.53
N ARG A 9 19.56 -5.62 9.82
CA ARG A 9 19.21 -6.97 9.34
C ARG A 9 20.32 -7.68 8.58
N ASN A 10 21.01 -6.97 7.67
CA ASN A 10 22.06 -7.55 6.86
C ASN A 10 23.23 -8.02 7.73
N TYR A 11 23.68 -7.19 8.69
CA TYR A 11 24.76 -7.50 9.62
C TYR A 11 24.41 -8.56 10.65
N ILE A 12 23.12 -8.66 11.02
CA ILE A 12 22.65 -9.73 11.93
C ILE A 12 22.56 -11.04 11.14
N ASN A 13 22.09 -10.99 9.90
CA ASN A 13 21.88 -12.17 9.05
C ASN A 13 23.20 -12.83 8.63
N ASP A 14 24.26 -12.04 8.37
CA ASP A 14 25.60 -12.53 8.05
C ASP A 14 26.45 -12.85 9.29
N ASN A 15 25.88 -12.69 10.49
CA ASN A 15 26.52 -12.88 11.79
C ASN A 15 27.70 -11.93 12.10
N SER A 16 27.86 -10.83 11.37
CA SER A 16 28.91 -9.83 11.65
C SER A 16 28.58 -8.99 12.89
N VAL A 17 27.30 -8.88 13.27
CA VAL A 17 26.85 -8.15 14.46
C VAL A 17 25.83 -8.98 15.24
N LYS A 18 25.96 -9.00 16.57
CA LYS A 18 24.95 -9.53 17.50
C LYS A 18 24.50 -8.44 18.45
N ILE A 19 23.22 -8.11 18.44
CA ILE A 19 22.63 -7.05 19.28
C ILE A 19 21.82 -7.69 20.39
N LYS A 20 22.08 -7.28 21.65
CA LYS A 20 21.32 -7.67 22.81
C LYS A 20 20.73 -6.45 23.49
N LEU A 21 19.43 -6.49 23.76
CA LEU A 21 18.75 -5.52 24.62
C LEU A 21 18.68 -6.05 26.02
N ARG A 22 19.08 -5.25 27.00
CA ARG A 22 19.02 -5.57 28.42
C ARG A 22 18.22 -4.50 29.15
N ALA A 23 17.25 -4.93 29.90
CA ALA A 23 16.51 -4.08 30.82
C ALA A 23 16.95 -4.42 32.27
N PHE A 24 17.20 -3.36 33.04
CA PHE A 24 17.58 -3.50 34.44
C PHE A 24 16.52 -2.83 35.30
N GLU A 25 16.25 -3.47 36.44
CA GLU A 25 15.44 -2.89 37.51
C GLU A 25 16.37 -2.32 38.59
N GLU A 26 16.15 -1.06 38.96
CA GLU A 26 16.92 -0.42 40.03
C GLU A 26 16.21 -0.62 41.34
N PHE A 27 16.92 -1.24 42.30
CA PHE A 27 16.47 -1.40 43.68
C PHE A 27 17.65 -1.15 44.64
N ASP A 28 17.49 -0.22 45.58
CA ASP A 28 18.51 0.21 46.55
C ASP A 28 19.89 0.50 45.93
N ASN A 29 19.93 1.29 44.86
CA ASN A 29 21.13 1.61 44.07
C ASN A 29 21.84 0.39 43.45
N ASN A 30 21.19 -0.76 43.38
CA ASN A 30 21.64 -1.95 42.66
C ASN A 30 20.83 -2.13 41.39
N TYR A 31 21.53 -2.50 40.30
CA TYR A 31 20.90 -2.80 39.00
C TYR A 31 20.82 -4.30 38.79
N ASN A 32 19.63 -4.85 38.92
CA ASN A 32 19.37 -6.27 38.64
C ASN A 32 18.89 -6.45 37.20
N LEU A 33 19.46 -7.40 36.48
CA LEU A 33 19.02 -7.71 35.12
C LEU A 33 17.59 -8.29 35.16
N PHE A 34 16.62 -7.51 34.67
CA PHE A 34 15.21 -7.89 34.60
C PHE A 34 14.90 -8.68 33.33
N ARG A 35 15.48 -8.28 32.20
CA ARG A 35 15.24 -8.91 30.91
C ARG A 35 16.45 -8.79 29.98
N GLU A 36 16.81 -9.88 29.32
CA GLU A 36 17.75 -9.87 28.19
C GLU A 36 17.06 -10.47 26.97
N GLN A 37 17.22 -9.81 25.81
CA GLN A 37 16.69 -10.26 24.54
C GLN A 37 17.71 -10.06 23.43
N THR A 38 17.97 -11.11 22.66
CA THR A 38 18.77 -11.01 21.44
C THR A 38 17.86 -10.56 20.29
N ILE A 39 18.29 -9.52 19.58
CA ILE A 39 17.57 -8.99 18.41
C ILE A 39 17.67 -9.97 17.27
N ARG A 40 16.52 -10.28 16.68
CA ARG A 40 16.39 -11.10 15.47
C ARG A 40 16.25 -10.19 14.24
N VAL A 41 16.57 -10.75 13.08
CA VAL A 41 16.37 -10.08 11.80
C VAL A 41 14.89 -9.71 11.59
N ASN A 42 14.61 -8.48 11.21
CA ASN A 42 13.33 -8.05 10.65
C ASN A 42 13.55 -7.69 9.18
N ASP A 43 13.17 -8.58 8.28
CA ASP A 43 13.41 -8.44 6.84
C ASP A 43 12.14 -7.96 6.13
N PRO A 44 12.10 -6.72 5.59
CA PRO A 44 10.95 -6.23 4.84
C PRO A 44 10.75 -6.93 3.49
N LEU A 45 11.75 -7.66 2.98
CA LEU A 45 11.61 -8.51 1.79
C LEU A 45 11.10 -9.91 2.13
N TYR A 46 11.14 -10.33 3.41
CA TYR A 46 10.76 -11.67 3.89
C TYR A 46 11.49 -12.83 3.21
N LEU A 47 12.73 -12.60 2.75
CA LEU A 47 13.58 -13.58 2.08
C LEU A 47 14.64 -14.19 3.01
N MET A 48 14.93 -13.55 4.16
CA MET A 48 15.92 -14.02 5.13
C MET A 48 15.33 -15.13 6.03
N LYS A 49 16.03 -16.26 6.12
CA LYS A 49 15.55 -17.48 6.80
C LYS A 49 15.32 -17.32 8.31
N ASN A 50 16.12 -16.50 9.00
CA ASN A 50 16.10 -16.36 10.45
C ASN A 50 15.37 -15.06 10.89
N SER A 51 14.38 -14.63 10.12
CA SER A 51 13.63 -13.41 10.43
C SER A 51 12.75 -13.58 11.68
N ASN A 52 12.34 -12.45 12.26
CA ASN A 52 11.40 -12.43 13.39
C ASN A 52 9.93 -12.56 12.94
N PHE A 53 9.67 -12.81 11.67
CA PHE A 53 8.32 -13.04 11.16
C PHE A 53 7.70 -14.22 11.92
N PRO A 54 6.48 -14.09 12.46
CA PRO A 54 5.88 -15.08 13.35
C PRO A 54 5.34 -16.29 12.58
N THR A 55 6.22 -17.08 11.97
CA THR A 55 5.91 -18.33 11.28
C THR A 55 7.05 -19.33 11.39
N GLU A 56 6.73 -20.61 11.25
CA GLU A 56 7.72 -21.69 11.14
C GLU A 56 8.21 -21.90 9.69
N LYS A 57 7.47 -21.36 8.69
CA LYS A 57 7.83 -21.48 7.26
C LYS A 57 8.62 -20.26 6.79
N SER A 58 9.69 -20.51 6.04
CA SER A 58 10.56 -19.48 5.47
C SER A 58 10.09 -18.94 4.11
N ASP A 59 9.17 -19.60 3.42
CA ASP A 59 8.87 -19.35 2.01
C ASP A 59 7.53 -18.62 1.83
N ILE A 60 7.39 -17.48 2.51
CA ILE A 60 6.17 -16.66 2.48
C ILE A 60 6.18 -15.73 1.28
N PHE A 61 7.36 -15.17 1.01
CA PHE A 61 7.62 -14.31 -0.13
C PHE A 61 8.61 -15.00 -1.05
N THR A 62 8.48 -14.69 -2.34
CA THR A 62 9.43 -15.10 -3.37
C THR A 62 10.15 -13.87 -3.92
N GLU A 63 11.42 -14.03 -4.23
CA GLU A 63 12.19 -13.00 -4.94
C GLU A 63 11.58 -12.78 -6.33
N TYR A 64 11.33 -11.52 -6.67
CA TYR A 64 10.76 -11.16 -7.96
C TYR A 64 11.83 -10.69 -8.94
N ASN A 65 12.65 -9.73 -8.54
CA ASN A 65 13.68 -9.15 -9.38
C ASN A 65 14.79 -8.54 -8.52
N VAL A 66 16.03 -8.64 -9.04
CA VAL A 66 17.19 -7.94 -8.50
C VAL A 66 17.87 -7.18 -9.63
N LYS A 67 17.96 -5.87 -9.50
CA LYS A 67 18.59 -4.99 -10.50
C LYS A 67 19.76 -4.26 -9.89
N GLN A 68 20.89 -4.29 -10.59
CA GLN A 68 22.03 -3.42 -10.33
C GLN A 68 22.03 -2.29 -11.36
N MET A 69 21.94 -1.06 -10.90
CA MET A 69 21.98 0.14 -11.74
C MET A 69 23.30 0.86 -11.49
N LYS A 70 24.03 1.15 -12.57
CA LYS A 70 25.23 1.96 -12.52
C LYS A 70 24.85 3.43 -12.49
N VAL A 71 25.34 4.14 -11.52
CA VAL A 71 25.06 5.56 -11.30
C VAL A 71 26.39 6.33 -11.28
N ARG A 72 26.48 7.38 -12.09
CA ARG A 72 27.63 8.28 -12.10
C ARG A 72 27.30 9.56 -11.33
N HIS A 73 28.13 9.88 -10.36
CA HIS A 73 28.01 11.09 -9.57
C HIS A 73 29.40 11.64 -9.23
N ALA A 74 29.61 12.95 -9.42
CA ALA A 74 30.88 13.63 -9.12
C ALA A 74 32.13 12.93 -9.76
N GLY A 75 31.97 12.41 -10.99
CA GLY A 75 33.04 11.73 -11.72
C GLY A 75 33.33 10.30 -11.28
N GLN A 76 32.59 9.75 -10.29
CA GLN A 76 32.72 8.37 -9.83
C GLN A 76 31.53 7.53 -10.29
N GLU A 77 31.79 6.27 -10.65
CA GLU A 77 30.75 5.28 -10.93
C GLU A 77 30.52 4.45 -9.66
N SER A 78 29.26 4.29 -9.28
CA SER A 78 28.83 3.44 -8.18
C SER A 78 27.63 2.60 -8.60
N VAL A 79 27.24 1.64 -7.76
CA VAL A 79 26.14 0.73 -8.04
C VAL A 79 25.04 0.91 -7.01
N VAL A 80 23.80 1.02 -7.49
CA VAL A 80 22.58 0.94 -6.70
C VAL A 80 21.95 -0.42 -6.95
N THR A 81 21.79 -1.20 -5.90
CA THR A 81 21.11 -2.51 -5.97
C THR A 81 19.66 -2.36 -5.50
N ILE A 82 18.73 -2.80 -6.35
CA ILE A 82 17.29 -2.74 -6.06
C ILE A 82 16.75 -4.16 -6.08
N LYS A 83 16.11 -4.58 -4.99
CA LYS A 83 15.54 -5.93 -4.85
C LYS A 83 14.05 -5.84 -4.62
N PHE A 84 13.30 -6.78 -5.19
CA PHE A 84 11.86 -6.90 -5.02
C PHE A 84 11.48 -8.31 -4.60
N SER A 85 10.45 -8.39 -3.79
CA SER A 85 9.78 -9.63 -3.43
C SER A 85 8.28 -9.45 -3.41
N TYR A 86 7.52 -10.54 -3.51
CA TYR A 86 6.07 -10.52 -3.34
C TYR A 86 5.58 -11.80 -2.66
N CYS A 87 4.43 -11.70 -2.00
CA CYS A 87 3.84 -12.82 -1.28
C CYS A 87 3.31 -13.87 -2.23
N THR A 88 3.59 -15.15 -1.93
CA THR A 88 3.02 -16.28 -2.67
C THR A 88 1.51 -16.38 -2.41
N GLN A 89 0.75 -16.96 -3.37
CA GLN A 89 -0.69 -17.18 -3.20
C GLN A 89 -0.99 -18.00 -1.95
N GLU A 90 -0.27 -19.10 -1.76
CA GLU A 90 -0.47 -20.00 -0.60
C GLU A 90 -0.27 -19.28 0.74
N ALA A 91 0.77 -18.46 0.83
CA ALA A 91 1.05 -17.70 2.04
C ALA A 91 0.01 -16.59 2.26
N ARG A 92 -0.42 -15.93 1.19
CA ARG A 92 -1.45 -14.90 1.26
C ARG A 92 -2.78 -15.47 1.75
N ASP A 93 -3.23 -16.61 1.23
CA ASP A 93 -4.45 -17.30 1.65
C ASP A 93 -4.38 -17.71 3.13
N LYS A 94 -3.21 -18.17 3.56
CA LYS A 94 -2.99 -18.63 4.93
C LYS A 94 -2.90 -17.50 5.97
N TYR A 95 -2.25 -16.37 5.64
CA TYR A 95 -1.92 -15.31 6.59
C TYR A 95 -2.75 -14.04 6.41
N SER A 96 -3.79 -14.07 5.61
CA SER A 96 -4.67 -12.93 5.34
C SER A 96 -5.61 -12.55 6.48
N ASP A 97 -5.61 -13.28 7.60
CA ASP A 97 -6.37 -12.89 8.78
C ASP A 97 -5.79 -11.59 9.36
N GLU A 98 -6.57 -10.51 9.24
CA GLU A 98 -6.21 -9.14 9.59
C GLU A 98 -5.80 -8.96 11.07
N VAL A 99 -6.29 -9.80 11.97
CA VAL A 99 -5.94 -9.75 13.40
C VAL A 99 -4.78 -10.65 13.76
N SER A 100 -4.22 -11.40 12.82
CA SER A 100 -3.11 -12.31 13.04
C SER A 100 -1.82 -11.57 13.39
N PRO A 101 -0.92 -12.20 14.18
CA PRO A 101 0.42 -11.66 14.40
C PRO A 101 1.20 -11.44 13.11
N GLN A 102 0.98 -12.29 12.10
CA GLN A 102 1.62 -12.21 10.79
C GLN A 102 1.20 -10.94 10.07
N MET A 103 -0.09 -10.67 10.01
CA MET A 103 -0.62 -9.47 9.36
C MET A 103 -0.16 -8.19 10.06
N ARG A 104 -0.14 -8.19 11.40
CA ARG A 104 0.40 -7.05 12.17
C ARG A 104 1.89 -6.80 11.88
N HIS A 105 2.66 -7.87 11.66
CA HIS A 105 4.07 -7.74 11.28
C HIS A 105 4.22 -7.17 9.86
N LEU A 106 3.43 -7.68 8.90
CA LEU A 106 3.45 -7.20 7.51
C LEU A 106 3.14 -5.70 7.43
N ARG A 107 2.15 -5.21 8.16
CA ARG A 107 1.77 -3.78 8.19
C ARG A 107 2.88 -2.86 8.68
N LYS A 108 3.74 -3.31 9.59
CA LYS A 108 4.86 -2.53 10.13
C LYS A 108 6.01 -2.34 9.14
N ASN A 109 6.05 -3.13 8.07
CA ASN A 109 7.15 -3.15 7.10
C ASN A 109 6.73 -2.65 5.71
N ILE A 110 5.56 -2.00 5.60
CA ILE A 110 5.07 -1.46 4.33
C ILE A 110 5.95 -0.31 3.86
N GLY A 111 6.41 -0.37 2.62
CA GLY A 111 7.19 0.68 1.97
C GLY A 111 8.49 0.19 1.36
N VAL A 112 9.24 1.12 0.80
CA VAL A 112 10.55 0.86 0.19
C VAL A 112 11.63 1.06 1.25
N SER A 113 12.32 -0.01 1.63
CA SER A 113 13.46 0.03 2.54
C SER A 113 14.68 0.61 1.84
N ILE A 114 15.24 1.68 2.36
CA ILE A 114 16.40 2.35 1.77
C ILE A 114 17.62 2.15 2.65
N CYS A 115 18.58 1.42 2.12
CA CYS A 115 19.83 1.03 2.77
C CYS A 115 21.02 1.79 2.19
N ARG A 116 21.98 2.07 3.05
CA ARG A 116 23.28 2.63 2.74
C ARG A 116 24.38 1.71 3.23
N ALA A 117 25.09 1.11 2.31
CA ALA A 117 26.10 0.10 2.61
C ALA A 117 25.57 -1.00 3.53
N GLY A 118 24.39 -1.56 3.23
CA GLY A 118 23.74 -2.64 3.98
C GLY A 118 23.02 -2.24 5.26
N ARG A 119 23.11 -0.97 5.69
CA ARG A 119 22.35 -0.46 6.85
C ARG A 119 21.13 0.32 6.38
N GLU A 120 19.95 -0.04 6.87
CA GLU A 120 18.74 0.74 6.59
C GLU A 120 18.83 2.13 7.23
N ILE A 121 18.56 3.15 6.41
CA ILE A 121 18.43 4.53 6.86
C ILE A 121 16.97 4.86 7.15
N THR A 122 16.06 4.49 6.24
CA THR A 122 14.65 4.82 6.32
C THR A 122 13.81 3.85 5.51
N VAL A 123 12.51 3.82 5.80
CA VAL A 123 11.49 3.20 4.94
C VAL A 123 10.65 4.31 4.34
N SER A 124 10.62 4.39 3.03
CA SER A 124 9.87 5.41 2.31
C SER A 124 8.49 4.87 1.93
N SER A 125 7.46 5.60 2.35
CA SER A 125 6.06 5.36 1.95
C SER A 125 5.69 6.05 0.63
N SER A 126 6.60 6.80 0.00
CA SER A 126 6.30 7.59 -1.19
C SER A 126 5.86 6.77 -2.40
N TRP A 127 6.19 5.47 -2.43
CA TRP A 127 5.75 4.52 -3.46
C TRP A 127 4.47 3.75 -3.10
N ASN A 128 3.96 3.92 -1.89
CA ASN A 128 2.72 3.28 -1.47
C ASN A 128 1.52 3.95 -2.13
N ARG A 129 0.46 3.17 -2.39
CA ARG A 129 -0.81 3.67 -2.90
C ARG A 129 -1.79 4.02 -1.76
N GLY A 130 -1.34 4.81 -0.78
CA GLY A 130 -2.17 5.17 0.36
C GLY A 130 -2.55 3.95 1.21
N TYR A 131 -3.85 3.60 1.27
CA TYR A 131 -4.36 2.44 2.01
C TYR A 131 -4.57 1.21 1.16
N ASP A 132 -3.82 1.04 0.07
CA ASP A 132 -3.93 -0.16 -0.76
C ASP A 132 -3.51 -1.39 0.06
N PRO A 133 -4.44 -2.32 0.39
CA PRO A 133 -4.10 -3.54 1.10
C PRO A 133 -3.09 -4.42 0.36
N THR A 134 -2.89 -4.18 -0.93
CA THR A 134 -1.88 -4.86 -1.74
C THR A 134 -0.47 -4.47 -1.32
N ASP A 135 -0.26 -3.27 -0.76
CA ASP A 135 1.07 -2.77 -0.41
C ASP A 135 1.75 -3.58 0.72
N ARG A 136 1.01 -4.35 1.50
CA ARG A 136 1.55 -5.28 2.52
C ARG A 136 2.09 -6.59 1.94
N TRP A 137 1.82 -6.87 0.67
CA TRP A 137 2.13 -8.14 0.02
C TRP A 137 3.32 -8.09 -0.93
N TRP A 138 4.06 -6.99 -0.91
CA TRP A 138 5.32 -6.83 -1.63
C TRP A 138 6.39 -6.21 -0.73
N GLY A 139 7.64 -6.47 -1.06
CA GLY A 139 8.81 -5.84 -0.45
C GLY A 139 9.69 -5.21 -1.52
N CYS A 140 10.32 -4.09 -1.18
CA CYS A 140 11.35 -3.47 -2.00
C CYS A 140 12.49 -2.94 -1.13
N GLU A 141 13.73 -3.25 -1.52
CA GLU A 141 14.96 -2.75 -0.89
C GLU A 141 15.82 -2.04 -1.93
N ILE A 142 16.30 -0.85 -1.59
CA ILE A 142 17.32 -0.12 -2.34
C ILE A 142 18.56 -0.07 -1.47
N ASP A 143 19.70 -0.54 -1.97
CA ASP A 143 20.98 -0.41 -1.28
C ASP A 143 22.00 0.30 -2.17
N PHE A 144 22.69 1.29 -1.61
CA PHE A 144 23.70 2.10 -2.30
C PHE A 144 24.93 2.35 -1.44
N ASP A 145 26.05 2.60 -2.09
CA ASP A 145 27.32 2.92 -1.42
C ASP A 145 27.36 4.38 -0.92
N LYS A 146 28.18 4.63 0.09
CA LYS A 146 28.39 5.97 0.69
C LYS A 146 28.86 7.04 -0.31
N SER A 147 29.44 6.67 -1.44
CA SER A 147 29.82 7.61 -2.52
C SER A 147 28.63 8.35 -3.12
N LEU A 148 27.41 7.80 -2.97
CA LEU A 148 26.16 8.40 -3.45
C LEU A 148 25.40 9.21 -2.38
N ASP A 149 25.97 9.45 -1.20
CA ASP A 149 25.32 10.17 -0.10
C ASP A 149 24.75 11.53 -0.55
N ASN A 150 25.52 12.30 -1.30
CA ASN A 150 25.10 13.63 -1.77
C ASN A 150 23.97 13.52 -2.82
N LEU A 151 24.09 12.62 -3.79
CA LEU A 151 23.06 12.40 -4.79
C LEU A 151 21.74 11.98 -4.16
N MET A 152 21.79 11.03 -3.24
CA MET A 152 20.60 10.51 -2.55
C MET A 152 20.03 11.51 -1.52
N GLY A 153 20.79 12.54 -1.16
CA GLY A 153 20.41 13.54 -0.16
C GLY A 153 20.43 12.99 1.26
N VAL A 154 21.44 12.16 1.58
CA VAL A 154 21.61 11.63 2.94
C VAL A 154 21.96 12.74 3.90
N THR A 155 21.21 12.88 5.00
CA THR A 155 21.45 13.89 6.01
C THR A 155 22.72 13.63 6.83
N LYS A 156 23.25 14.65 7.51
CA LYS A 156 24.50 14.53 8.28
C LYS A 156 24.44 13.48 9.39
N ASP A 157 23.28 13.29 10.00
CA ASP A 157 23.01 12.28 11.02
C ASP A 157 22.81 10.88 10.43
N LYS A 158 22.73 10.78 9.09
CA LYS A 158 22.52 9.50 8.33
C LYS A 158 21.27 8.74 8.77
N GLN A 159 20.19 9.46 9.07
CA GLN A 159 18.90 8.92 9.47
C GLN A 159 17.77 9.25 8.47
N THR A 160 18.01 10.18 7.55
CA THR A 160 17.01 10.65 6.61
C THR A 160 17.61 10.81 5.21
N ILE A 161 16.77 10.63 4.21
CA ILE A 161 17.08 10.81 2.77
C ILE A 161 16.11 11.83 2.20
N LYS A 162 16.61 12.81 1.46
CA LYS A 162 15.82 13.92 0.93
C LYS A 162 15.45 13.79 -0.53
N HIS A 163 16.34 13.26 -1.37
CA HIS A 163 16.18 13.27 -2.81
C HIS A 163 15.56 11.98 -3.33
N LEU A 164 15.94 10.81 -2.77
CA LEU A 164 15.42 9.52 -3.20
C LEU A 164 13.99 9.30 -2.66
N LYS A 165 13.02 9.56 -3.52
CA LYS A 165 11.58 9.38 -3.27
C LYS A 165 10.89 9.05 -4.59
N ASN A 166 9.61 8.69 -4.53
CA ASN A 166 8.80 8.58 -5.73
C ASN A 166 8.68 9.96 -6.39
N CYS A 167 9.21 10.09 -7.60
CA CYS A 167 9.20 11.31 -8.39
C CYS A 167 8.78 10.98 -9.83
N ASN A 168 8.21 11.97 -10.51
CA ASN A 168 7.77 11.86 -11.89
C ASN A 168 8.28 13.07 -12.66
N LEU A 169 9.20 12.81 -13.58
CA LEU A 169 9.86 13.84 -14.37
C LEU A 169 8.88 14.80 -15.05
N LYS A 170 7.83 14.26 -15.66
CA LYS A 170 6.81 15.06 -16.35
C LYS A 170 6.08 16.00 -15.39
N VAL A 171 5.64 15.48 -14.24
CA VAL A 171 4.91 16.28 -13.23
C VAL A 171 5.81 17.36 -12.64
N ASP A 172 7.06 17.02 -12.38
CA ASP A 172 8.01 17.96 -11.78
C ASP A 172 8.43 19.04 -12.79
N ALA A 173 8.58 18.70 -14.08
CA ALA A 173 8.78 19.65 -15.17
C ALA A 173 7.58 20.61 -15.34
N GLU A 174 6.35 20.08 -15.38
CA GLU A 174 5.12 20.89 -15.46
C GLU A 174 5.01 21.87 -14.26
N ASN A 175 5.34 21.42 -13.05
CA ASN A 175 5.36 22.27 -11.84
C ASN A 175 6.43 23.36 -11.90
N ALA A 176 7.54 23.12 -12.60
CA ALA A 176 8.59 24.11 -12.85
C ALA A 176 8.26 25.06 -14.00
N GLY A 177 7.19 24.79 -14.75
CA GLY A 177 6.82 25.56 -15.96
C GLY A 177 7.72 25.27 -17.16
N LEU A 178 8.36 24.11 -17.19
CA LEU A 178 9.30 23.66 -18.23
C LEU A 178 8.75 22.45 -18.97
N THR A 179 9.28 22.19 -20.16
CA THR A 179 9.10 20.91 -20.85
C THR A 179 9.98 19.83 -20.17
N GLU A 180 9.65 18.55 -20.39
CA GLU A 180 10.47 17.45 -19.85
C GLU A 180 11.94 17.52 -20.33
N ALA A 181 12.17 17.97 -21.57
CA ALA A 181 13.52 18.11 -22.14
C ALA A 181 14.30 19.23 -21.45
N GLU A 182 13.70 20.42 -21.30
CA GLU A 182 14.33 21.57 -20.60
C GLU A 182 14.61 21.24 -19.14
N TYR A 183 13.68 20.58 -18.45
CA TYR A 183 13.86 20.18 -17.06
C TYR A 183 14.98 19.15 -16.91
N THR A 184 15.09 18.18 -17.84
CA THR A 184 16.18 17.19 -17.86
C THR A 184 17.53 17.88 -18.07
N GLU A 185 17.60 18.83 -18.99
CA GLU A 185 18.82 19.61 -19.25
C GLU A 185 19.26 20.41 -18.02
N ASP A 186 18.30 21.05 -17.33
CA ASP A 186 18.55 21.75 -16.06
C ASP A 186 19.08 20.79 -14.96
N LEU A 187 18.50 19.58 -14.88
CA LEU A 187 18.98 18.56 -13.93
C LEU A 187 20.40 18.09 -14.25
N GLU A 188 20.74 17.92 -15.52
CA GLU A 188 22.09 17.50 -15.97
C GLU A 188 23.14 18.58 -15.75
N GLN A 189 22.76 19.86 -15.87
CA GLN A 189 23.63 21.00 -15.66
C GLN A 189 23.78 21.34 -14.17
N SER A 190 22.89 20.83 -13.32
CA SER A 190 23.00 21.04 -11.87
C SER A 190 24.18 20.27 -11.28
N ASP A 191 24.84 20.86 -10.27
CA ASP A 191 25.96 20.22 -9.55
C ASP A 191 25.60 18.88 -8.93
N GLN A 192 24.31 18.57 -8.80
CA GLN A 192 23.82 17.33 -8.18
C GLN A 192 23.38 16.26 -9.17
N ASN A 193 23.20 16.59 -10.44
CA ASN A 193 22.71 15.71 -11.51
C ASN A 193 21.73 14.61 -11.01
N GLN A 194 20.48 14.99 -10.74
CA GLN A 194 19.48 14.11 -10.13
C GLN A 194 18.77 13.21 -11.14
N THR A 195 19.15 13.19 -12.41
CA THR A 195 18.53 12.36 -13.46
C THR A 195 18.47 10.89 -13.06
N SER A 196 19.52 10.37 -12.42
CA SER A 196 19.55 8.99 -11.92
C SER A 196 18.48 8.71 -10.84
N ILE A 197 18.03 9.71 -10.09
CA ILE A 197 16.92 9.55 -9.12
C ILE A 197 15.62 9.26 -9.85
N TYR A 198 15.34 9.97 -10.96
CA TYR A 198 14.17 9.71 -11.80
C TYR A 198 14.22 8.34 -12.46
N GLU A 199 15.40 7.92 -12.95
CA GLU A 199 15.58 6.58 -13.51
C GLU A 199 15.29 5.48 -12.48
N ILE A 200 15.83 5.61 -11.26
CA ILE A 200 15.56 4.70 -10.14
C ILE A 200 14.07 4.69 -9.81
N SER A 201 13.44 5.88 -9.66
CA SER A 201 12.03 6.00 -9.34
C SER A 201 11.13 5.37 -10.41
N ASN A 202 11.41 5.64 -11.69
CA ASN A 202 10.66 5.07 -12.81
C ASN A 202 10.80 3.55 -12.87
N PHE A 203 12.00 3.02 -12.63
CA PHE A 203 12.22 1.57 -12.56
C PHE A 203 11.40 0.95 -11.44
N ILE A 204 11.43 1.52 -10.23
CA ILE A 204 10.66 1.02 -9.09
C ILE A 204 9.15 1.06 -9.40
N ASN A 205 8.64 2.16 -9.94
CA ASN A 205 7.25 2.30 -10.31
C ASN A 205 6.80 1.23 -11.32
N SER A 206 7.62 0.94 -12.33
CA SER A 206 7.32 -0.09 -13.34
C SER A 206 7.27 -1.50 -12.72
N GLN A 207 8.22 -1.82 -11.83
CA GLN A 207 8.25 -3.12 -11.15
C GLN A 207 7.10 -3.29 -10.18
N LEU A 208 6.80 -2.27 -9.36
CA LEU A 208 5.68 -2.29 -8.43
C LEU A 208 4.33 -2.38 -9.15
N SER A 209 4.18 -1.74 -10.31
CA SER A 209 2.97 -1.89 -11.15
C SER A 209 2.78 -3.35 -11.57
N THR A 210 3.84 -4.00 -12.03
CA THR A 210 3.80 -5.42 -12.43
C THR A 210 3.50 -6.34 -11.25
N ILE A 211 4.17 -6.13 -10.10
CA ILE A 211 3.94 -6.92 -8.87
C ILE A 211 2.49 -6.76 -8.40
N ARG A 212 1.95 -5.54 -8.37
CA ARG A 212 0.55 -5.29 -8.00
C ARG A 212 -0.42 -5.98 -8.94
N SER A 213 -0.14 -6.00 -10.24
CA SER A 213 -0.93 -6.77 -11.22
C SER A 213 -0.87 -8.27 -10.96
N LEU A 214 0.30 -8.83 -10.61
CA LEU A 214 0.42 -10.23 -10.21
C LEU A 214 -0.38 -10.53 -8.95
N LEU A 215 -0.28 -9.69 -7.93
CA LEU A 215 -1.01 -9.82 -6.67
C LEU A 215 -2.52 -9.68 -6.87
N SER A 216 -2.97 -8.81 -7.77
CA SER A 216 -4.38 -8.66 -8.14
C SER A 216 -4.93 -9.93 -8.79
N LYS A 217 -4.16 -10.54 -9.69
CA LYS A 217 -4.55 -11.82 -10.32
C LYS A 217 -4.70 -12.97 -9.30
N GLN A 218 -3.94 -12.94 -8.21
CA GLN A 218 -4.10 -13.90 -7.11
C GLN A 218 -5.46 -13.78 -6.40
N THR A 219 -6.11 -12.62 -6.46
CA THR A 219 -7.43 -12.37 -5.86
C THR A 219 -8.56 -12.38 -6.90
N ALA A 220 -8.24 -12.56 -8.18
CA ALA A 220 -9.21 -12.55 -9.25
C ALA A 220 -10.12 -13.80 -9.22
N GLY A 221 -11.25 -13.64 -8.59
CA GLY A 221 -12.39 -14.52 -8.58
C GLY A 221 -13.66 -13.69 -8.65
N SER A 222 -13.66 -12.67 -9.52
CA SER A 222 -14.77 -11.74 -9.63
C SER A 222 -15.93 -12.38 -10.38
N ARG A 223 -17.09 -12.47 -9.74
CA ARG A 223 -18.37 -12.67 -10.42
C ARG A 223 -18.74 -11.30 -10.99
N GLY A 224 -18.55 -11.13 -12.31
CA GLY A 224 -18.74 -9.86 -13.01
C GLY A 224 -20.18 -9.34 -12.95
N ASN A 225 -20.45 -8.52 -11.97
CA ASN A 225 -21.65 -7.70 -11.92
C ASN A 225 -21.32 -6.33 -12.55
N LYS A 226 -22.34 -5.61 -13.05
CA LYS A 226 -22.12 -4.25 -13.58
C LYS A 226 -21.44 -3.39 -12.53
N PRO A 227 -20.50 -2.47 -12.92
CA PRO A 227 -19.99 -1.49 -11.99
C PRO A 227 -21.14 -0.71 -11.38
N GLY A 228 -21.35 -0.93 -10.08
CA GLY A 228 -22.53 -0.43 -9.38
C GLY A 228 -22.24 0.86 -8.62
N GLY A 229 -23.31 1.40 -8.01
CA GLY A 229 -23.16 2.48 -7.06
C GLY A 229 -23.28 3.87 -7.62
N ARG A 230 -24.00 4.06 -8.71
CA ARG A 230 -24.22 5.40 -9.30
C ARG A 230 -24.82 6.39 -8.30
N LYS A 231 -25.92 6.03 -7.60
CA LYS A 231 -26.59 6.86 -6.61
C LYS A 231 -25.78 6.98 -5.31
N SER A 232 -25.28 5.86 -4.79
CA SER A 232 -24.45 5.83 -3.59
C SER A 232 -23.12 6.56 -3.78
N ALA A 233 -22.42 6.37 -4.91
CA ALA A 233 -21.18 7.07 -5.23
C ALA A 233 -21.34 8.59 -5.31
N LEU A 234 -22.41 9.07 -5.96
CA LEU A 234 -22.75 10.50 -6.00
C LEU A 234 -23.08 11.06 -4.61
N ALA A 235 -23.84 10.30 -3.80
CA ALA A 235 -24.19 10.71 -2.44
C ALA A 235 -22.94 10.78 -1.55
N THR A 236 -22.06 9.77 -1.64
CA THR A 236 -20.77 9.74 -0.91
C THR A 236 -19.91 10.94 -1.30
N GLY A 237 -19.71 11.19 -2.59
CA GLY A 237 -18.92 12.34 -3.08
C GLY A 237 -19.47 13.68 -2.58
N LYS A 238 -20.80 13.88 -2.61
CA LYS A 238 -21.43 15.09 -2.07
C LYS A 238 -21.24 15.21 -0.55
N GLY A 239 -21.35 14.09 0.18
CA GLY A 239 -21.14 14.05 1.63
C GLY A 239 -19.70 14.43 2.00
N VAL A 240 -18.72 13.89 1.30
CA VAL A 240 -17.30 14.20 1.50
C VAL A 240 -17.01 15.67 1.19
N LYS A 241 -17.48 16.20 0.05
CA LYS A 241 -17.32 17.63 -0.27
C LYS A 241 -17.83 18.54 0.85
N LYS A 242 -18.98 18.20 1.48
CA LYS A 242 -19.49 18.95 2.63
C LYS A 242 -18.58 18.84 3.85
N ARG A 243 -18.02 17.67 4.12
CA ARG A 243 -17.08 17.48 5.25
C ARG A 243 -15.79 18.25 5.06
N VAL A 244 -15.21 18.19 3.85
CA VAL A 244 -14.01 18.98 3.49
C VAL A 244 -14.28 20.48 3.64
N PHE A 245 -15.45 20.97 3.20
CA PHE A 245 -15.84 22.37 3.40
C PHE A 245 -15.97 22.73 4.88
N ALA A 246 -16.39 21.79 5.73
CA ALA A 246 -16.47 21.97 7.20
C ALA A 246 -15.09 21.81 7.91
N GLY A 247 -13.99 21.61 7.16
CA GLY A 247 -12.63 21.51 7.70
C GLY A 247 -12.13 20.08 7.98
N TYR A 248 -12.94 19.06 7.71
CA TYR A 248 -12.55 17.65 7.87
C TYR A 248 -11.90 17.14 6.58
N THR A 249 -10.56 17.11 6.54
CA THR A 249 -9.78 16.68 5.37
C THR A 249 -9.10 15.34 5.61
N ALA A 250 -8.88 14.59 4.55
CA ALA A 250 -8.13 13.35 4.55
C ALA A 250 -6.94 13.43 3.58
N PRO A 251 -5.85 12.67 3.81
CA PRO A 251 -4.70 12.65 2.91
C PRO A 251 -5.07 12.31 1.45
N GLY A 252 -6.06 11.44 1.25
CA GLY A 252 -6.56 11.05 -0.06
C GLY A 252 -7.49 12.06 -0.74
N ASP A 253 -7.73 13.25 -0.18
CA ASP A 253 -8.50 14.31 -0.84
C ASP A 253 -7.67 15.13 -1.83
N LYS A 254 -6.34 14.97 -1.82
CA LYS A 254 -5.36 15.61 -2.71
C LYS A 254 -4.31 14.57 -3.18
N PRO A 255 -3.69 14.75 -4.35
CA PRO A 255 -3.93 15.73 -5.41
C PRO A 255 -5.07 15.31 -6.35
N GLU A 256 -5.66 16.27 -7.06
CA GLU A 256 -6.62 16.01 -8.13
C GLU A 256 -5.93 15.32 -9.31
N MET A 257 -6.63 14.35 -9.90
CA MET A 257 -6.19 13.67 -11.12
C MET A 257 -6.71 14.38 -12.36
N THR A 258 -5.93 14.35 -13.45
CA THR A 258 -6.46 14.71 -14.75
C THR A 258 -7.55 13.72 -15.19
N GLU A 259 -8.45 14.13 -16.07
CA GLU A 259 -9.50 13.22 -16.59
C GLU A 259 -8.89 11.96 -17.25
N GLN A 260 -7.74 12.12 -17.92
CA GLN A 260 -7.04 11.00 -18.56
C GLN A 260 -6.47 10.01 -17.51
N ASP A 261 -5.83 10.51 -16.45
CA ASP A 261 -5.33 9.68 -15.37
C ASP A 261 -6.47 8.96 -14.63
N LYS A 262 -7.58 9.68 -14.40
CA LYS A 262 -8.80 9.14 -13.80
C LYS A 262 -9.40 8.03 -14.66
N ALA A 263 -9.50 8.24 -15.97
CA ALA A 263 -9.96 7.22 -16.91
C ALA A 263 -9.07 5.97 -16.86
N LYS A 264 -7.74 6.14 -16.91
CA LYS A 264 -6.79 5.05 -16.89
C LYS A 264 -6.86 4.25 -15.59
N SER A 265 -6.91 4.93 -14.43
CA SER A 265 -7.05 4.28 -13.12
C SER A 265 -8.35 3.47 -13.05
N LEU A 266 -9.48 4.04 -13.50
CA LEU A 266 -10.76 3.36 -13.56
C LEU A 266 -10.74 2.13 -14.46
N GLU A 267 -10.21 2.25 -15.68
CA GLU A 267 -10.10 1.13 -16.61
C GLU A 267 -9.29 -0.03 -16.02
N GLU A 268 -8.14 0.28 -15.38
CA GLU A 268 -7.30 -0.72 -14.74
C GLU A 268 -8.06 -1.46 -13.63
N GLN A 269 -8.68 -0.72 -12.73
CA GLN A 269 -9.39 -1.29 -11.58
C GLN A 269 -10.64 -2.08 -11.98
N LEU A 270 -11.39 -1.62 -12.97
CA LEU A 270 -12.55 -2.32 -13.49
C LEU A 270 -12.15 -3.59 -14.25
N ARG A 271 -11.07 -3.54 -15.04
CA ARG A 271 -10.53 -4.73 -15.72
C ARG A 271 -10.05 -5.79 -14.73
N GLU A 272 -9.35 -5.39 -13.68
CA GLU A 272 -8.93 -6.27 -12.59
C GLU A 272 -10.13 -6.88 -11.84
N SER A 273 -11.25 -6.18 -11.81
CA SER A 273 -12.50 -6.66 -11.20
C SER A 273 -13.36 -7.51 -12.16
N GLY A 274 -12.85 -7.84 -13.36
CA GLY A 274 -13.47 -8.78 -14.31
C GLY A 274 -14.61 -8.21 -15.14
N TYR A 275 -14.70 -6.88 -15.28
CA TYR A 275 -15.70 -6.25 -16.16
C TYR A 275 -15.30 -6.32 -17.63
N THR A 276 -16.31 -6.36 -18.53
CA THR A 276 -16.07 -6.36 -19.97
C THR A 276 -15.65 -4.99 -20.48
N ASP A 277 -14.98 -4.94 -21.62
CA ASP A 277 -14.53 -3.67 -22.20
C ASP A 277 -15.70 -2.70 -22.49
N GLU A 278 -16.89 -3.21 -22.84
CA GLU A 278 -18.09 -2.40 -23.03
C GLU A 278 -18.57 -1.79 -21.71
N GLN A 279 -18.63 -2.58 -20.64
CA GLN A 279 -19.01 -2.13 -19.30
C GLN A 279 -18.01 -1.09 -18.77
N ILE A 280 -16.72 -1.30 -19.01
CA ILE A 280 -15.65 -0.39 -18.61
C ILE A 280 -15.84 0.96 -19.30
N LYS A 281 -15.98 0.95 -20.62
CA LYS A 281 -16.15 2.21 -21.42
C LYS A 281 -17.37 3.01 -20.97
N GLU A 282 -18.52 2.32 -20.77
CA GLU A 282 -19.75 2.98 -20.31
C GLU A 282 -19.56 3.62 -18.93
N TYR A 283 -18.98 2.86 -17.98
CA TYR A 283 -18.84 3.35 -16.63
C TYR A 283 -17.78 4.45 -16.49
N VAL A 284 -16.65 4.33 -17.18
CA VAL A 284 -15.60 5.38 -17.21
C VAL A 284 -16.16 6.69 -17.71
N LYS A 285 -16.90 6.67 -18.84
CA LYS A 285 -17.58 7.86 -19.37
C LYS A 285 -18.51 8.49 -18.32
N TYR A 286 -19.36 7.67 -17.70
CA TYR A 286 -20.28 8.13 -16.68
C TYR A 286 -19.55 8.73 -15.45
N ALA A 287 -18.49 8.06 -14.97
CA ALA A 287 -17.74 8.50 -13.80
C ALA A 287 -17.01 9.84 -14.03
N ILE A 288 -16.49 10.07 -15.24
CA ILE A 288 -15.86 11.35 -15.64
C ILE A 288 -16.92 12.44 -15.72
N GLU A 289 -18.00 12.22 -16.49
CA GLU A 289 -19.08 13.20 -16.66
C GLU A 289 -19.74 13.65 -15.35
N LYS A 290 -19.80 12.78 -14.36
CA LYS A 290 -20.42 13.04 -13.03
C LYS A 290 -19.42 13.35 -11.93
N ASP A 291 -18.13 13.44 -12.23
CA ASP A 291 -17.04 13.66 -11.26
C ASP A 291 -17.11 12.69 -10.07
N ILE A 292 -17.24 11.39 -10.37
CA ILE A 292 -17.30 10.33 -9.37
C ILE A 292 -15.89 9.93 -8.97
N ASN A 293 -15.59 9.99 -7.67
CA ASN A 293 -14.31 9.62 -7.08
C ASN A 293 -14.41 8.41 -6.14
N TYR A 294 -15.61 7.90 -5.88
CA TYR A 294 -15.87 6.74 -5.02
C TYR A 294 -16.52 5.64 -5.85
N ILE A 295 -15.85 4.49 -5.96
CA ILE A 295 -16.26 3.36 -6.78
C ILE A 295 -16.43 2.13 -5.90
N TYR A 296 -17.54 1.42 -6.01
CA TYR A 296 -17.79 0.16 -5.30
C TYR A 296 -17.50 -1.01 -6.22
N LEU A 297 -16.59 -1.87 -5.78
CA LEU A 297 -16.16 -3.08 -6.49
C LEU A 297 -16.31 -4.30 -5.60
N SER A 298 -16.81 -5.39 -6.15
CA SER A 298 -16.86 -6.67 -5.45
C SER A 298 -15.60 -7.47 -5.80
N ARG A 299 -14.81 -7.84 -4.78
CA ARG A 299 -13.57 -8.61 -4.95
C ARG A 299 -13.45 -9.71 -3.92
N ASN A 300 -12.69 -10.74 -4.25
CA ASN A 300 -12.25 -11.71 -3.26
C ASN A 300 -11.10 -11.07 -2.44
N ILE A 301 -11.41 -10.69 -1.21
CA ILE A 301 -10.42 -10.17 -0.26
C ILE A 301 -10.10 -11.31 0.71
N PRO A 302 -8.85 -11.82 0.73
CA PRO A 302 -8.46 -12.82 1.70
C PRO A 302 -8.62 -12.30 3.12
N GLY A 303 -9.10 -13.17 4.05
CA GLY A 303 -9.28 -12.82 5.45
C GLY A 303 -10.73 -12.68 5.88
N THR A 304 -10.93 -11.83 6.89
CA THR A 304 -12.23 -11.72 7.60
C THR A 304 -12.93 -10.40 7.38
N VAL A 305 -12.31 -9.44 6.72
CA VAL A 305 -12.91 -8.13 6.48
C VAL A 305 -14.10 -8.22 5.55
N LEU A 306 -15.15 -7.45 5.86
CA LEU A 306 -16.31 -7.32 4.99
C LEU A 306 -16.03 -6.42 3.79
N PHE A 307 -15.25 -5.38 4.00
CA PHE A 307 -14.87 -4.41 2.96
C PHE A 307 -13.47 -3.87 3.22
N ASP A 308 -12.85 -3.30 2.19
CA ASP A 308 -11.58 -2.60 2.28
C ASP A 308 -11.57 -1.36 1.38
N LEU A 309 -10.56 -0.52 1.52
CA LEU A 309 -10.39 0.70 0.74
C LEU A 309 -9.06 0.64 -0.02
N GLN A 310 -9.13 0.88 -1.32
CA GLN A 310 -7.95 1.15 -2.14
C GLN A 310 -7.99 2.59 -2.63
N VAL A 311 -6.88 3.30 -2.49
CA VAL A 311 -6.76 4.70 -2.90
C VAL A 311 -5.74 4.83 -4.03
N ASP A 312 -6.12 5.54 -5.09
CA ASP A 312 -5.20 5.95 -6.14
C ASP A 312 -5.38 7.46 -6.34
N LYS A 313 -4.48 8.24 -5.77
CA LYS A 313 -4.58 9.72 -5.65
C LYS A 313 -5.93 10.11 -5.00
N ASN A 314 -6.82 10.79 -5.75
CA ASN A 314 -8.15 11.16 -5.26
C ASN A 314 -9.26 10.16 -5.63
N MET A 315 -8.93 9.07 -6.37
CA MET A 315 -9.85 7.97 -6.63
C MET A 315 -9.87 6.98 -5.47
N LYS A 316 -11.05 6.56 -5.06
CA LYS A 316 -11.29 5.68 -3.91
C LYS A 316 -12.14 4.49 -4.36
N TYR A 317 -11.54 3.32 -4.28
CA TYR A 317 -12.17 2.06 -4.64
C TYR A 317 -12.58 1.34 -3.35
N ILE A 318 -13.88 1.28 -3.10
CA ILE A 318 -14.46 0.58 -1.96
C ILE A 318 -14.66 -0.87 -2.38
N LEU A 319 -13.82 -1.74 -1.84
CA LEU A 319 -13.79 -3.15 -2.17
C LEU A 319 -14.72 -3.91 -1.22
N ILE A 320 -15.76 -4.53 -1.73
CA ILE A 320 -16.66 -5.40 -0.97
C ILE A 320 -16.18 -6.84 -1.10
N ASN A 321 -15.95 -7.49 0.04
CA ASN A 321 -15.43 -8.85 0.07
C ASN A 321 -16.49 -9.89 -0.31
N ASN A 322 -16.39 -10.43 -1.54
CA ASN A 322 -17.33 -11.44 -2.03
C ASN A 322 -17.07 -12.85 -1.46
N SER A 323 -16.01 -13.07 -0.68
CA SER A 323 -15.79 -14.30 0.10
C SER A 323 -16.32 -14.22 1.54
N HIS A 324 -16.81 -13.06 1.98
CA HIS A 324 -17.44 -12.91 3.28
C HIS A 324 -18.90 -13.42 3.24
N PRO A 325 -19.39 -14.21 4.22
CA PRO A 325 -20.75 -14.77 4.21
C PRO A 325 -21.87 -13.77 4.01
N LEU A 326 -21.72 -12.53 4.54
CA LEU A 326 -22.69 -11.45 4.35
C LEU A 326 -22.89 -11.10 2.87
N TYR A 327 -21.85 -11.28 2.03
CA TYR A 327 -21.96 -11.00 0.61
C TYR A 327 -23.01 -11.90 -0.05
N ASP A 328 -22.90 -13.21 0.13
CA ASP A 328 -23.86 -14.17 -0.44
C ASP A 328 -25.24 -14.06 0.20
N TYR A 329 -25.27 -13.83 1.52
CA TYR A 329 -26.52 -13.82 2.28
C TYR A 329 -27.39 -12.58 2.01
N PHE A 330 -26.77 -11.44 1.81
CA PHE A 330 -27.48 -10.17 1.69
C PHE A 330 -27.02 -9.31 0.52
N TYR A 331 -25.73 -8.98 0.45
CA TYR A 331 -25.21 -7.98 -0.47
C TYR A 331 -25.45 -8.36 -1.93
N GLN A 332 -25.14 -9.59 -2.32
CA GLN A 332 -25.35 -10.10 -3.68
C GLN A 332 -26.83 -10.10 -4.08
N ILE A 333 -27.72 -10.43 -3.15
CA ILE A 333 -29.17 -10.45 -3.42
C ILE A 333 -29.66 -9.04 -3.79
N VAL A 334 -29.21 -8.03 -3.02
CA VAL A 334 -29.60 -6.64 -3.25
C VAL A 334 -28.90 -6.08 -4.48
N GLU A 335 -27.63 -6.41 -4.71
CA GLU A 335 -26.87 -6.01 -5.89
C GLU A 335 -27.47 -6.62 -7.17
N ASN A 336 -27.95 -7.86 -7.14
CA ASN A 336 -28.64 -8.48 -8.28
C ASN A 336 -30.01 -7.82 -8.59
N GLN A 337 -30.62 -7.14 -7.63
CA GLN A 337 -31.83 -6.34 -7.88
C GLN A 337 -31.49 -5.07 -8.66
N ASP A 338 -30.34 -4.45 -8.39
CA ASP A 338 -29.81 -3.29 -9.13
C ASP A 338 -29.59 -3.60 -10.64
N LEU A 339 -29.24 -4.84 -10.96
CA LEU A 339 -29.03 -5.27 -12.36
C LEU A 339 -30.28 -5.35 -13.21
N LYS A 340 -31.47 -5.37 -12.59
CA LYS A 340 -32.77 -5.50 -13.26
C LYS A 340 -33.47 -4.18 -13.48
N GLY A 341 -33.00 -3.10 -12.85
CA GLY A 341 -33.56 -1.77 -12.88
C GLY A 341 -32.56 -0.69 -13.31
N GLU A 342 -33.08 0.49 -13.67
CA GLU A 342 -32.27 1.65 -14.01
C GLU A 342 -31.74 2.40 -12.77
N GLU A 343 -32.29 2.12 -11.56
CA GLU A 343 -31.93 2.79 -10.31
C GLU A 343 -31.41 1.81 -9.26
N GLU A 344 -30.37 2.23 -8.54
CA GLU A 344 -29.80 1.51 -7.41
C GLU A 344 -30.82 1.40 -6.25
N PRO A 345 -31.14 0.18 -5.73
CA PRO A 345 -32.09 -0.02 -4.65
C PRO A 345 -31.70 0.75 -3.38
N ASP A 346 -32.65 1.31 -2.66
CA ASP A 346 -32.39 2.09 -1.44
C ASP A 346 -31.68 1.28 -0.33
N SER A 347 -31.94 -0.02 -0.24
CA SER A 347 -31.24 -0.94 0.67
C SER A 347 -29.74 -1.03 0.34
N LEU A 348 -29.40 -1.13 -0.93
CA LEU A 348 -28.01 -1.16 -1.41
C LEU A 348 -27.32 0.18 -1.19
N VAL A 349 -28.00 1.29 -1.51
CA VAL A 349 -27.53 2.66 -1.23
C VAL A 349 -27.24 2.81 0.26
N SER A 350 -28.14 2.37 1.13
CA SER A 350 -27.99 2.49 2.58
C SER A 350 -26.74 1.77 3.09
N ILE A 351 -26.50 0.53 2.66
CA ILE A 351 -25.30 -0.23 3.04
C ILE A 351 -24.03 0.43 2.51
N ARG A 352 -24.02 0.82 1.25
CA ARG A 352 -22.87 1.48 0.64
C ARG A 352 -22.53 2.79 1.35
N LEU A 353 -23.52 3.57 1.75
CA LEU A 353 -23.32 4.80 2.53
C LEU A 353 -22.81 4.52 3.95
N LEU A 354 -23.29 3.47 4.62
CA LEU A 354 -22.74 3.05 5.92
C LEU A 354 -21.27 2.65 5.82
N ILE A 355 -20.93 1.85 4.81
CA ILE A 355 -19.52 1.47 4.54
C ILE A 355 -18.69 2.72 4.24
N SER A 356 -19.17 3.62 3.39
CA SER A 356 -18.46 4.85 3.05
C SER A 356 -18.25 5.77 4.24
N SER A 357 -19.22 5.83 5.16
CA SER A 357 -19.09 6.63 6.37
C SER A 357 -18.03 6.07 7.31
N TRP A 358 -17.91 4.74 7.41
CA TRP A 358 -16.84 4.09 8.16
C TRP A 358 -15.47 4.39 7.55
N ILE A 359 -15.34 4.18 6.23
CA ILE A 359 -14.10 4.46 5.50
C ILE A 359 -13.70 5.93 5.70
N ARG A 360 -14.64 6.85 5.57
CA ARG A 360 -14.35 8.28 5.75
C ARG A 360 -13.88 8.61 7.16
N MET A 361 -14.40 7.96 8.17
CA MET A 361 -13.93 8.07 9.54
C MET A 361 -12.47 7.61 9.66
N GLU A 362 -12.10 6.47 9.05
CA GLU A 362 -10.72 5.99 9.02
C GLU A 362 -9.79 6.98 8.30
N GLU A 363 -10.22 7.57 7.20
CA GLU A 363 -9.41 8.53 6.42
C GLU A 363 -9.16 9.86 7.16
N GLU A 364 -10.10 10.34 7.96
CA GLU A 364 -10.02 11.61 8.69
C GLU A 364 -9.22 11.51 9.99
N THR A 365 -8.84 10.32 10.42
CA THR A 365 -8.04 10.12 11.64
C THR A 365 -6.54 10.21 11.36
N THR A 366 -5.76 10.37 12.43
CA THR A 366 -4.29 10.29 12.37
C THR A 366 -3.83 8.91 11.93
N GLU A 367 -2.62 8.79 11.43
CA GLU A 367 -2.07 7.50 10.96
C GLU A 367 -2.07 6.44 12.08
N GLU A 368 -1.66 6.82 13.30
CA GLU A 368 -1.64 5.91 14.46
C GLU A 368 -3.02 5.43 14.89
N GLU A 369 -4.02 6.31 14.88
CA GLU A 369 -5.41 5.95 15.23
C GLU A 369 -6.07 5.13 14.14
N ARG A 370 -5.70 5.37 12.89
CA ARG A 370 -6.23 4.66 11.72
C ARG A 370 -5.87 3.19 11.74
N ASP A 371 -4.65 2.82 12.11
CA ASP A 371 -4.26 1.42 12.26
C ASP A 371 -5.13 0.69 13.29
N LYS A 372 -5.48 1.37 14.38
CA LYS A 372 -6.42 0.83 15.39
C LYS A 372 -7.83 0.63 14.81
N LEU A 373 -8.31 1.57 14.00
CA LEU A 373 -9.63 1.46 13.36
C LEU A 373 -9.66 0.32 12.32
N ILE A 374 -8.58 0.11 11.56
CA ILE A 374 -8.45 -1.02 10.64
C ILE A 374 -8.50 -2.34 11.42
N ASP A 375 -7.83 -2.45 12.57
CA ASP A 375 -7.91 -3.62 13.42
C ASP A 375 -9.33 -3.86 13.98
N ILE A 376 -10.02 -2.79 14.37
CA ILE A 376 -11.42 -2.87 14.83
C ILE A 376 -12.33 -3.34 13.69
N ARG A 377 -12.16 -2.81 12.48
CA ARG A 377 -12.92 -3.22 11.29
C ARG A 377 -12.69 -4.70 10.97
N ALA A 378 -11.44 -5.18 11.07
CA ALA A 378 -11.10 -6.57 10.84
C ALA A 378 -11.75 -7.51 11.89
N ARG A 379 -11.72 -7.12 13.17
CA ARG A 379 -12.41 -7.86 14.24
C ARG A 379 -13.92 -7.87 14.07
N TRP A 380 -14.48 -6.75 13.68
CA TRP A 380 -15.92 -6.67 13.36
C TRP A 380 -16.28 -7.60 12.19
N GLY A 381 -15.48 -7.63 11.13
CA GLY A 381 -15.63 -8.57 10.03
C GLY A 381 -15.57 -10.03 10.46
N LEU A 382 -14.63 -10.39 11.36
CA LEU A 382 -14.52 -11.74 11.92
C LEU A 382 -15.76 -12.14 12.71
N ILE A 383 -16.26 -11.27 13.61
CA ILE A 383 -17.46 -11.51 14.40
C ILE A 383 -18.69 -11.64 13.50
N SER A 384 -18.82 -10.74 12.51
CA SER A 384 -19.90 -10.82 11.52
C SER A 384 -19.86 -12.14 10.76
N LYS A 385 -18.67 -12.58 10.31
CA LYS A 385 -18.48 -13.86 9.63
C LYS A 385 -18.98 -15.03 10.48
N GLN A 386 -18.65 -15.03 11.77
CA GLN A 386 -19.11 -16.06 12.71
C GLN A 386 -20.63 -16.07 12.82
N PHE A 387 -21.26 -14.90 13.04
CA PHE A 387 -22.71 -14.79 13.17
C PHE A 387 -23.46 -15.22 11.90
N PHE A 388 -23.00 -14.79 10.73
CA PHE A 388 -23.64 -15.19 9.47
C PHE A 388 -23.44 -16.65 9.12
N ASN A 389 -22.39 -17.30 9.58
CA ASN A 389 -22.21 -18.74 9.41
C ASN A 389 -23.26 -19.53 10.22
N GLU A 390 -23.65 -19.07 11.42
CA GLU A 390 -24.69 -19.71 12.21
C GLU A 390 -26.10 -19.60 11.57
N VAL A 391 -26.33 -18.58 10.77
CA VAL A 391 -27.61 -18.44 10.04
C VAL A 391 -27.68 -19.33 8.80
N LYS A 392 -26.53 -19.75 8.26
CA LYS A 392 -26.46 -20.66 7.09
C LYS A 392 -26.65 -22.15 7.47
N ASN A 393 -26.49 -22.51 8.75
CA ASN A 393 -26.72 -23.85 9.29
C ASN A 393 -28.13 -23.95 9.85
#